data_69fe8757d4de4594fb6fb2c72b90d67d
#
_entry.id   69fe8757d4de4594fb6fb2c72b90d67d
#
_cell.length_a   1.000
_cell.length_b   1.000
_cell.length_c   1.000
_cell.angle_alpha   90.00
_cell.angle_beta   90.00
_cell.angle_gamma   90.00
#
_symmetry.space_group_name_H-M   'P 1'
#
loop_
_entity.id
_entity.type
_entity.pdbx_description
1 polymer ?
#
loop_
_entity_poly.entity_id
_entity_poly.type
_entity_poly.pdbx_seq_one_letter_code
_entity_poly.pdbx_strand_id
1 'polypeptide(L)'
;MASEKMTVARAMVKALEAEGITTVFGYPGAAICPFYDELISSDIRHVLVRHEVNGGHAASGYARMTGKPAVAIATSGPGATNLITAIATAHMDSIPMVLITGQVSCEQIGRDVFQEADITGAAEPFVKHSYLVKDPAEMPVIFKNAFYIAGSGRPGPVLIDMPFDVQKSVIDFEYPKTVDIRSYKPSIQGNKLQIKRAVAAIEKSKKPLICAGGGIFTAGAVNLLREFMQVTDIPVVNTMMGMSSVPADDPLFYGMIGMHGVKSANYAINNCDLLILLGARVGDRAVTAISRLEGATVIHIDVDPAEIGKNLAATIPVVGDVKNILEQLLECVKNYDHYDWKQELSEVKKTQDKPIGNEPDGCVNPKAFIRLLGQKLPDNSVVSADVGQNQIWTVNNIGLKNGRFITSGGMGTMGYSCLLYTSPSPRDTKTSRM
;
A
#
# COMPACT_ATOMS: atom_id res chain seq x y z
N MET A 1 -26.33 6.83 20.84
CA MET A 1 -26.47 5.68 21.77
C MET A 1 -26.19 6.22 23.15
N ALA A 2 -26.86 5.70 24.21
CA ALA A 2 -26.52 6.09 25.57
C ALA A 2 -25.06 5.66 25.85
N SER A 3 -24.33 6.46 26.61
CA SER A 3 -22.99 6.09 27.08
C SER A 3 -23.09 4.83 27.96
N GLU A 4 -22.22 3.88 27.74
CA GLU A 4 -22.14 2.62 28.50
C GLU A 4 -20.85 2.60 29.30
N LYS A 5 -20.95 2.31 30.62
CA LYS A 5 -19.75 2.17 31.44
C LYS A 5 -19.07 0.85 31.19
N MET A 6 -17.79 0.90 30.81
CA MET A 6 -16.98 -0.29 30.55
C MET A 6 -15.49 -0.03 30.74
N THR A 7 -14.70 -1.09 30.84
CA THR A 7 -13.23 -0.97 30.83
C THR A 7 -12.74 -0.42 29.48
N VAL A 8 -11.61 0.30 29.50
CA VAL A 8 -10.97 0.75 28.25
C VAL A 8 -10.62 -0.46 27.36
N ALA A 9 -10.17 -1.57 27.92
CA ALA A 9 -9.93 -2.80 27.17
C ALA A 9 -11.17 -3.27 26.39
N ARG A 10 -12.35 -3.26 27.03
CA ARG A 10 -13.63 -3.57 26.36
C ARG A 10 -13.98 -2.52 25.31
N ALA A 11 -13.78 -1.25 25.64
CA ALA A 11 -14.02 -0.14 24.72
C ALA A 11 -13.11 -0.19 23.46
N MET A 12 -11.85 -0.66 23.58
CA MET A 12 -10.97 -0.90 22.45
C MET A 12 -11.57 -1.95 21.49
N VAL A 13 -12.08 -3.06 22.00
CA VAL A 13 -12.76 -4.09 21.18
C VAL A 13 -13.99 -3.48 20.49
N LYS A 14 -14.82 -2.73 21.23
CA LYS A 14 -15.99 -2.05 20.66
C LYS A 14 -15.62 -1.02 19.58
N ALA A 15 -14.52 -0.31 19.74
CA ALA A 15 -14.01 0.62 18.73
C ALA A 15 -13.59 -0.12 17.45
N LEU A 16 -12.91 -1.27 17.58
CA LEU A 16 -12.55 -2.11 16.42
C LEU A 16 -13.80 -2.65 15.70
N GLU A 17 -14.80 -3.11 16.45
CA GLU A 17 -16.09 -3.54 15.89
C GLU A 17 -16.78 -2.39 15.13
N ALA A 18 -16.79 -1.18 15.69
CA ALA A 18 -17.38 0.01 15.09
C ALA A 18 -16.64 0.46 13.79
N GLU A 19 -15.35 0.21 13.67
CA GLU A 19 -14.56 0.41 12.44
C GLU A 19 -14.71 -0.75 11.45
N GLY A 20 -15.51 -1.78 11.77
CA GLY A 20 -15.76 -2.93 10.90
C GLY A 20 -14.56 -3.87 10.79
N ILE A 21 -13.70 -3.91 11.81
CA ILE A 21 -12.58 -4.83 11.88
C ILE A 21 -13.10 -6.22 12.23
N THR A 22 -12.85 -7.18 11.37
CA THR A 22 -13.25 -8.58 11.53
C THR A 22 -12.07 -9.52 11.86
N THR A 23 -10.86 -9.03 11.67
CA THR A 23 -9.64 -9.83 11.87
C THR A 23 -8.52 -8.95 12.40
N VAL A 24 -7.83 -9.43 13.44
CA VAL A 24 -6.63 -8.82 14.00
C VAL A 24 -5.48 -9.83 14.03
N PHE A 25 -4.26 -9.34 13.89
CA PHE A 25 -3.05 -10.16 13.87
C PHE A 25 -2.19 -9.78 15.07
N GLY A 26 -1.66 -10.75 15.80
CA GLY A 26 -0.83 -10.39 16.92
C GLY A 26 -0.28 -11.53 17.76
N TYR A 27 0.50 -11.11 18.77
CA TYR A 27 1.07 -12.01 19.76
C TYR A 27 0.79 -11.46 21.17
N PRO A 28 0.08 -12.22 22.04
CA PRO A 28 -0.24 -11.79 23.40
C PRO A 28 1.01 -11.62 24.25
N GLY A 29 0.94 -10.70 25.21
CA GLY A 29 1.93 -10.51 26.26
C GLY A 29 1.37 -9.68 27.41
N ALA A 30 2.06 -9.63 28.53
CA ALA A 30 1.52 -9.12 29.80
C ALA A 30 0.90 -7.73 29.70
N ALA A 31 1.57 -6.77 29.02
CA ALA A 31 1.11 -5.38 28.94
C ALA A 31 -0.13 -5.16 28.05
N ILE A 32 -0.58 -6.19 27.29
CA ILE A 32 -1.77 -6.11 26.43
C ILE A 32 -2.82 -7.19 26.76
N CYS A 33 -2.58 -8.01 27.81
CA CYS A 33 -3.52 -9.03 28.24
C CYS A 33 -4.93 -8.54 28.52
N PRO A 34 -5.18 -7.36 29.15
CA PRO A 34 -6.54 -6.89 29.36
C PRO A 34 -7.35 -6.77 28.06
N PHE A 35 -6.73 -6.29 26.99
CA PHE A 35 -7.37 -6.25 25.66
C PHE A 35 -7.66 -7.66 25.12
N TYR A 36 -6.71 -8.58 25.21
CA TYR A 36 -6.89 -9.96 24.73
C TYR A 36 -7.98 -10.73 25.48
N ASP A 37 -8.14 -10.47 26.78
CA ASP A 37 -9.19 -11.06 27.59
C ASP A 37 -10.58 -10.63 27.09
N GLU A 38 -10.77 -9.35 26.82
CA GLU A 38 -12.02 -8.83 26.27
C GLU A 38 -12.25 -9.27 24.80
N LEU A 39 -11.19 -9.49 24.04
CA LEU A 39 -11.27 -9.95 22.65
C LEU A 39 -11.90 -11.35 22.52
N ILE A 40 -11.71 -12.22 23.54
CA ILE A 40 -12.29 -13.59 23.58
C ILE A 40 -13.82 -13.54 23.46
N SER A 41 -14.46 -12.50 24.00
CA SER A 41 -15.91 -12.31 23.99
C SER A 41 -16.44 -11.59 22.75
N SER A 42 -15.63 -11.41 21.70
CA SER A 42 -16.00 -10.74 20.45
C SER A 42 -16.01 -11.69 19.27
N ASP A 43 -16.65 -11.27 18.17
CA ASP A 43 -16.62 -11.99 16.90
C ASP A 43 -15.36 -11.67 16.06
N ILE A 44 -14.45 -10.83 16.56
CA ILE A 44 -13.22 -10.49 15.87
C ILE A 44 -12.27 -11.69 15.87
N ARG A 45 -11.91 -12.18 14.70
CA ARG A 45 -10.96 -13.28 14.56
C ARG A 45 -9.55 -12.82 14.94
N HIS A 46 -8.95 -13.45 15.93
CA HIS A 46 -7.53 -13.29 16.22
C HIS A 46 -6.69 -14.31 15.44
N VAL A 47 -5.72 -13.83 14.71
CA VAL A 47 -4.70 -14.65 14.03
C VAL A 47 -3.42 -14.56 14.86
N LEU A 48 -3.17 -15.65 15.61
CA LEU A 48 -1.95 -15.78 16.44
C LEU A 48 -0.74 -15.98 15.53
N VAL A 49 0.25 -15.10 15.65
CA VAL A 49 1.54 -15.21 14.96
C VAL A 49 2.62 -15.77 15.89
N ARG A 50 3.78 -16.12 15.33
CA ARG A 50 4.92 -16.63 16.12
C ARG A 50 6.00 -15.58 16.37
N HIS A 51 5.87 -14.43 15.71
CA HIS A 51 6.73 -13.25 15.86
C HIS A 51 5.93 -12.03 15.44
N GLU A 52 6.06 -10.91 16.13
CA GLU A 52 5.22 -9.73 15.92
C GLU A 52 5.37 -9.13 14.52
N VAL A 53 6.59 -9.15 13.93
CA VAL A 53 6.81 -8.71 12.55
C VAL A 53 5.93 -9.46 11.56
N ASN A 54 5.66 -10.75 11.82
CA ASN A 54 4.78 -11.57 10.99
C ASN A 54 3.33 -11.05 11.06
N GLY A 55 2.89 -10.67 12.27
CA GLY A 55 1.57 -10.05 12.48
C GLY A 55 1.43 -8.75 11.70
N GLY A 56 2.45 -7.90 11.74
CA GLY A 56 2.48 -6.66 10.97
C GLY A 56 2.45 -6.88 9.46
N HIS A 57 3.24 -7.84 8.93
CA HIS A 57 3.22 -8.15 7.50
C HIS A 57 1.92 -8.83 7.05
N ALA A 58 1.36 -9.73 7.87
CA ALA A 58 0.05 -10.34 7.60
C ALA A 58 -1.06 -9.27 7.53
N ALA A 59 -1.08 -8.34 8.49
CA ALA A 59 -1.98 -7.19 8.46
C ALA A 59 -1.77 -6.33 7.20
N SER A 60 -0.51 -6.10 6.79
CA SER A 60 -0.17 -5.41 5.54
C SER A 60 -0.79 -6.08 4.31
N GLY A 61 -0.67 -7.41 4.20
CA GLY A 61 -1.30 -8.17 3.11
C GLY A 61 -2.82 -8.05 3.13
N TYR A 62 -3.41 -8.18 4.33
CA TYR A 62 -4.86 -8.03 4.52
C TYR A 62 -5.35 -6.63 4.09
N ALA A 63 -4.65 -5.56 4.51
CA ALA A 63 -4.98 -4.19 4.12
C ALA A 63 -4.91 -3.99 2.60
N ARG A 64 -3.89 -4.53 1.94
CA ARG A 64 -3.73 -4.45 0.47
C ARG A 64 -4.88 -5.11 -0.28
N MET A 65 -5.41 -6.22 0.26
CA MET A 65 -6.50 -6.96 -0.40
C MET A 65 -7.87 -6.40 -0.10
N THR A 66 -8.10 -5.89 1.11
CA THR A 66 -9.40 -5.34 1.51
C THR A 66 -9.57 -3.86 1.15
N GLY A 67 -8.46 -3.13 0.95
CA GLY A 67 -8.46 -1.67 0.76
C GLY A 67 -8.81 -0.89 2.04
N LYS A 68 -8.82 -1.55 3.20
CA LYS A 68 -9.17 -0.97 4.50
C LYS A 68 -7.98 -1.03 5.47
N PRO A 69 -7.91 -0.15 6.47
CA PRO A 69 -6.91 -0.28 7.53
C PRO A 69 -6.99 -1.64 8.23
N ALA A 70 -5.83 -2.30 8.36
CA ALA A 70 -5.72 -3.56 9.10
C ALA A 70 -5.03 -3.34 10.45
N VAL A 71 -5.24 -4.26 11.40
CA VAL A 71 -4.79 -4.12 12.78
C VAL A 71 -3.77 -5.19 13.13
N ALA A 72 -2.61 -4.76 13.65
CA ALA A 72 -1.65 -5.66 14.29
C ALA A 72 -1.41 -5.23 15.74
N ILE A 73 -1.23 -6.23 16.63
CA ILE A 73 -1.24 -6.02 18.07
C ILE A 73 -0.02 -6.72 18.68
N ALA A 74 0.70 -6.01 19.55
CA ALA A 74 1.83 -6.55 20.28
C ALA A 74 1.87 -6.05 21.73
N THR A 75 2.62 -6.73 22.57
CA THR A 75 2.91 -6.28 23.93
C THR A 75 3.99 -5.19 23.94
N SER A 76 4.34 -4.69 25.11
CA SER A 76 5.41 -3.72 25.34
C SER A 76 6.82 -4.27 25.06
N GLY A 77 7.82 -3.43 25.15
CA GLY A 77 9.22 -3.78 25.04
C GLY A 77 9.57 -4.48 23.74
N PRO A 78 10.12 -5.72 23.78
CA PRO A 78 10.54 -6.43 22.58
C PRO A 78 9.38 -6.75 21.63
N GLY A 79 8.16 -6.94 22.13
CA GLY A 79 6.98 -7.16 21.28
C GLY A 79 6.67 -5.93 20.43
N ALA A 80 6.70 -4.74 21.02
CA ALA A 80 6.49 -3.49 20.30
C ALA A 80 7.64 -3.20 19.32
N THR A 81 8.89 -3.33 19.75
CA THR A 81 10.06 -3.05 18.88
C THR A 81 10.15 -4.01 17.70
N ASN A 82 9.69 -5.27 17.83
CA ASN A 82 9.62 -6.21 16.72
C ASN A 82 8.65 -5.78 15.60
N LEU A 83 7.71 -4.86 15.85
CA LEU A 83 6.82 -4.31 14.81
C LEU A 83 7.50 -3.26 13.92
N ILE A 84 8.63 -2.67 14.31
CA ILE A 84 9.25 -1.52 13.61
C ILE A 84 9.51 -1.83 12.12
N THR A 85 10.04 -3.00 11.79
CA THR A 85 10.28 -3.38 10.39
C THR A 85 8.97 -3.45 9.60
N ALA A 86 7.90 -3.97 10.18
CA ALA A 86 6.60 -4.03 9.52
C ALA A 86 5.98 -2.62 9.35
N ILE A 87 6.13 -1.76 10.36
CA ILE A 87 5.72 -0.35 10.32
C ILE A 87 6.45 0.38 9.20
N ALA A 88 7.79 0.27 9.14
CA ALA A 88 8.59 0.90 8.09
C ALA A 88 8.22 0.40 6.69
N THR A 89 7.97 -0.91 6.54
CA THR A 89 7.50 -1.51 5.27
C THR A 89 6.14 -0.93 4.86
N ALA A 90 5.19 -0.82 5.79
CA ALA A 90 3.87 -0.26 5.53
C ALA A 90 3.94 1.23 5.15
N HIS A 91 4.80 2.00 5.84
CA HIS A 91 5.05 3.41 5.52
C HIS A 91 5.59 3.58 4.10
N MET A 92 6.63 2.83 3.77
CA MET A 92 7.28 2.92 2.46
C MET A 92 6.35 2.51 1.32
N ASP A 93 5.45 1.57 1.53
CA ASP A 93 4.52 1.07 0.52
C ASP A 93 3.11 1.70 0.61
N SER A 94 2.93 2.70 1.48
CA SER A 94 1.65 3.42 1.66
C SER A 94 0.49 2.49 2.01
N ILE A 95 0.68 1.64 3.02
CA ILE A 95 -0.30 0.63 3.43
C ILE A 95 -1.03 1.11 4.69
N PRO A 96 -2.36 1.19 4.68
CA PRO A 96 -3.14 1.61 5.84
C PRO A 96 -3.09 0.55 6.94
N MET A 97 -2.53 0.91 8.09
CA MET A 97 -2.47 0.01 9.25
C MET A 97 -2.66 0.78 10.54
N VAL A 98 -3.31 0.15 11.53
CA VAL A 98 -3.34 0.62 12.91
C VAL A 98 -2.60 -0.42 13.76
N LEU A 99 -1.50 0.00 14.36
CA LEU A 99 -0.67 -0.83 15.23
C LEU A 99 -1.04 -0.50 16.66
N ILE A 100 -1.38 -1.51 17.46
CA ILE A 100 -1.73 -1.33 18.87
C ILE A 100 -0.67 -2.04 19.70
N THR A 101 0.04 -1.29 20.56
CA THR A 101 1.03 -1.84 21.47
C THR A 101 0.58 -1.67 22.91
N GLY A 102 0.88 -2.68 23.73
CA GLY A 102 0.78 -2.51 25.17
C GLY A 102 1.97 -1.71 25.69
N GLN A 103 1.77 -1.00 26.80
CA GLN A 103 2.84 -0.25 27.48
C GLN A 103 2.78 -0.53 28.99
N VAL A 104 3.88 -0.28 29.70
CA VAL A 104 3.89 -0.27 31.16
C VAL A 104 2.92 0.77 31.71
N SER A 105 2.54 0.69 32.98
CA SER A 105 1.62 1.66 33.59
C SER A 105 2.17 3.08 33.50
N CYS A 106 1.30 4.09 33.38
CA CYS A 106 1.68 5.49 33.19
C CYS A 106 2.70 6.02 34.21
N GLU A 107 2.56 5.59 35.49
CA GLU A 107 3.51 6.00 36.55
C GLU A 107 4.92 5.41 36.39
N GLN A 108 5.06 4.35 35.59
CA GLN A 108 6.32 3.63 35.37
C GLN A 108 7.07 4.13 34.15
N ILE A 109 6.42 4.87 33.26
CA ILE A 109 7.03 5.38 32.03
C ILE A 109 8.17 6.35 32.37
N GLY A 110 9.34 6.15 31.75
CA GLY A 110 10.56 6.92 31.98
C GLY A 110 11.34 6.49 33.23
N ARG A 111 11.11 5.27 33.74
CA ARG A 111 11.80 4.74 34.94
C ARG A 111 12.66 3.50 34.66
N ASP A 112 12.88 3.17 33.39
CA ASP A 112 13.65 1.99 32.95
C ASP A 112 13.16 0.66 33.57
N VAL A 113 11.82 0.50 33.63
CA VAL A 113 11.23 -0.70 34.18
C VAL A 113 11.22 -1.84 33.16
N PHE A 114 10.96 -3.06 33.64
CA PHE A 114 10.96 -4.25 32.81
C PHE A 114 10.04 -4.13 31.59
N GLN A 115 10.56 -4.38 30.39
CA GLN A 115 9.89 -4.27 29.10
C GLN A 115 9.31 -2.88 28.77
N GLU A 116 9.82 -1.83 29.38
CA GLU A 116 9.55 -0.48 28.92
C GLU A 116 10.30 -0.21 27.61
N ALA A 117 9.63 0.43 26.66
CA ALA A 117 10.24 0.96 25.45
C ALA A 117 9.48 2.18 24.98
N ASP A 118 10.17 3.24 24.58
CA ASP A 118 9.58 4.37 23.87
C ASP A 118 9.31 3.98 22.42
N ILE A 119 8.23 3.23 22.23
CA ILE A 119 7.84 2.77 20.89
C ILE A 119 7.29 3.91 20.03
N THR A 120 6.69 4.93 20.65
CA THR A 120 6.18 6.10 19.93
C THR A 120 7.33 6.89 19.31
N GLY A 121 8.39 7.14 20.06
CA GLY A 121 9.61 7.77 19.56
C GLY A 121 10.35 6.90 18.53
N ALA A 122 10.48 5.60 18.78
CA ALA A 122 11.14 4.68 17.85
C ALA A 122 10.40 4.52 16.50
N ALA A 123 9.07 4.63 16.49
CA ALA A 123 8.25 4.52 15.28
C ALA A 123 8.05 5.84 14.54
N GLU A 124 8.32 6.99 15.16
CA GLU A 124 8.02 8.33 14.63
C GLU A 124 8.41 8.54 13.17
N PRO A 125 9.60 8.15 12.68
CA PRO A 125 10.00 8.34 11.29
C PRO A 125 9.18 7.50 10.29
N PHE A 126 8.44 6.50 10.75
CA PHE A 126 7.79 5.50 9.91
C PHE A 126 6.26 5.46 10.07
N VAL A 127 5.67 6.34 10.88
CA VAL A 127 4.22 6.42 11.05
C VAL A 127 3.67 7.74 10.54
N LYS A 128 2.41 7.76 10.18
CA LYS A 128 1.70 9.01 9.91
C LYS A 128 1.40 9.78 11.18
N HIS A 129 1.15 9.05 12.26
CA HIS A 129 0.97 9.58 13.61
C HIS A 129 1.16 8.48 14.64
N SER A 130 1.54 8.86 15.86
CA SER A 130 1.62 7.97 17.01
C SER A 130 0.88 8.58 18.20
N TYR A 131 0.23 7.74 19.00
CA TYR A 131 -0.46 8.11 20.22
C TYR A 131 0.07 7.30 21.39
N LEU A 132 0.43 7.97 22.48
CA LEU A 132 0.58 7.36 23.80
C LEU A 132 -0.65 7.78 24.63
N VAL A 133 -1.56 6.84 24.92
CA VAL A 133 -2.85 7.13 25.54
C VAL A 133 -2.70 7.20 27.05
N LYS A 134 -2.56 8.40 27.61
CA LYS A 134 -2.44 8.62 29.07
C LYS A 134 -3.77 8.90 29.75
N ASP A 135 -4.72 9.50 29.04
CA ASP A 135 -6.07 9.73 29.56
C ASP A 135 -7.02 8.66 28.97
N PRO A 136 -7.61 7.79 29.83
CA PRO A 136 -8.57 6.78 29.39
C PRO A 136 -9.77 7.35 28.62
N ALA A 137 -10.21 8.56 28.92
CA ALA A 137 -11.37 9.19 28.29
C ALA A 137 -11.12 9.59 26.83
N GLU A 138 -9.86 9.79 26.42
CA GLU A 138 -9.50 10.15 25.06
C GLU A 138 -9.46 8.95 24.10
N MET A 139 -9.43 7.71 24.62
CA MET A 139 -9.24 6.49 23.81
C MET A 139 -10.24 6.39 22.65
N PRO A 140 -11.56 6.61 22.80
CA PRO A 140 -12.51 6.49 21.68
C PRO A 140 -12.21 7.45 20.54
N VAL A 141 -11.84 8.69 20.86
CA VAL A 141 -11.48 9.72 19.88
C VAL A 141 -10.16 9.38 19.18
N ILE A 142 -9.17 8.91 19.95
CA ILE A 142 -7.86 8.49 19.42
C ILE A 142 -8.02 7.34 18.44
N PHE A 143 -8.81 6.31 18.77
CA PHE A 143 -9.07 5.20 17.87
C PHE A 143 -9.73 5.68 16.57
N LYS A 144 -10.78 6.50 16.69
CA LYS A 144 -11.46 7.07 15.52
C LYS A 144 -10.50 7.83 14.59
N ASN A 145 -9.68 8.69 15.18
CA ASN A 145 -8.69 9.47 14.46
C ASN A 145 -7.60 8.60 13.83
N ALA A 146 -7.13 7.57 14.53
CA ALA A 146 -6.09 6.66 14.04
C ALA A 146 -6.55 5.92 12.76
N PHE A 147 -7.77 5.37 12.75
CA PHE A 147 -8.32 4.70 11.57
C PHE A 147 -8.51 5.68 10.40
N TYR A 148 -9.00 6.88 10.68
CA TYR A 148 -9.15 7.91 9.66
C TYR A 148 -7.80 8.35 9.07
N ILE A 149 -6.80 8.63 9.91
CA ILE A 149 -5.46 9.03 9.46
C ILE A 149 -4.81 7.90 8.66
N ALA A 150 -4.92 6.64 9.13
CA ALA A 150 -4.33 5.50 8.43
C ALA A 150 -4.89 5.32 7.02
N GLY A 151 -6.20 5.49 6.83
CA GLY A 151 -6.91 5.21 5.59
C GLY A 151 -7.08 6.38 4.63
N SER A 152 -6.80 7.62 5.04
CA SER A 152 -7.08 8.82 4.23
C SER A 152 -5.81 9.52 3.72
N GLY A 153 -5.93 10.35 2.69
CA GLY A 153 -4.79 10.94 2.00
C GLY A 153 -3.87 9.86 1.44
N ARG A 154 -2.55 10.03 1.55
CA ARG A 154 -1.62 8.92 1.34
C ARG A 154 -1.77 7.94 2.50
N PRO A 155 -2.25 6.69 2.27
CA PRO A 155 -2.40 5.73 3.35
C PRO A 155 -1.06 5.38 4.02
N GLY A 156 -1.13 4.94 5.28
CA GLY A 156 0.07 4.56 6.01
C GLY A 156 -0.22 4.13 7.44
N PRO A 157 0.79 3.64 8.17
CA PRO A 157 0.63 3.15 9.53
C PRO A 157 0.41 4.28 10.54
N VAL A 158 -0.41 3.99 11.56
CA VAL A 158 -0.62 4.78 12.77
C VAL A 158 -0.41 3.86 13.97
N LEU A 159 0.32 4.34 14.97
CA LEU A 159 0.60 3.60 16.19
C LEU A 159 -0.25 4.13 17.36
N ILE A 160 -0.83 3.21 18.14
CA ILE A 160 -1.51 3.52 19.41
C ILE A 160 -0.83 2.71 20.51
N ASP A 161 -0.17 3.38 21.44
CA ASP A 161 0.49 2.77 22.58
C ASP A 161 -0.39 2.90 23.83
N MET A 162 -0.76 1.74 24.43
CA MET A 162 -1.81 1.61 25.43
C MET A 162 -1.24 1.17 26.78
N PRO A 163 -1.03 2.09 27.74
CA PRO A 163 -0.57 1.71 29.07
C PRO A 163 -1.52 0.73 29.77
N PHE A 164 -0.92 -0.17 30.55
CA PHE A 164 -1.63 -1.26 31.23
C PHE A 164 -2.73 -0.78 32.21
N ASP A 165 -2.44 0.24 32.99
CA ASP A 165 -3.39 0.87 33.93
C ASP A 165 -4.55 1.57 33.19
N VAL A 166 -4.27 2.22 32.06
CA VAL A 166 -5.28 2.83 31.20
C VAL A 166 -6.24 1.77 30.65
N GLN A 167 -5.75 0.63 30.18
CA GLN A 167 -6.60 -0.46 29.67
C GLN A 167 -7.59 -0.98 30.72
N LYS A 168 -7.21 -0.95 32.01
CA LYS A 168 -8.04 -1.40 33.15
C LYS A 168 -8.99 -0.33 33.69
N SER A 169 -8.78 0.92 33.32
CA SER A 169 -9.65 2.04 33.75
C SER A 169 -11.06 1.89 33.19
N VAL A 170 -12.03 2.42 33.90
CA VAL A 170 -13.45 2.42 33.48
C VAL A 170 -13.82 3.79 32.94
N ILE A 171 -14.46 3.82 31.79
CA ILE A 171 -14.91 5.04 31.10
C ILE A 171 -16.39 4.96 30.77
N ASP A 172 -17.02 6.12 30.56
CA ASP A 172 -18.29 6.24 29.88
C ASP A 172 -18.04 6.22 28.37
N PHE A 173 -18.21 5.05 27.74
CA PHE A 173 -17.85 4.83 26.34
C PHE A 173 -18.91 5.38 25.39
N GLU A 174 -18.48 6.27 24.53
CA GLU A 174 -19.21 6.72 23.33
C GLU A 174 -18.24 6.80 22.15
N TYR A 175 -18.52 6.04 21.07
CA TYR A 175 -17.63 6.06 19.90
C TYR A 175 -18.02 7.18 18.93
N PRO A 176 -17.09 8.07 18.54
CA PRO A 176 -17.38 9.20 17.67
C PRO A 176 -17.88 8.75 16.29
N LYS A 177 -18.91 9.41 15.77
CA LYS A 177 -19.43 9.16 14.42
C LYS A 177 -18.62 9.86 13.34
N THR A 178 -18.01 10.99 13.65
CA THR A 178 -17.28 11.85 12.73
C THR A 178 -15.89 12.14 13.27
N VAL A 179 -14.98 12.48 12.36
CA VAL A 179 -13.62 12.91 12.70
C VAL A 179 -13.51 14.41 12.49
N ASP A 180 -12.95 15.13 13.45
CA ASP A 180 -12.58 16.54 13.33
C ASP A 180 -11.13 16.74 13.79
N ILE A 181 -10.20 16.65 12.82
CA ILE A 181 -8.78 16.93 13.03
C ILE A 181 -8.47 18.24 12.34
N ARG A 182 -8.23 19.29 13.13
CA ARG A 182 -8.05 20.67 12.65
C ARG A 182 -6.95 20.79 11.58
N SER A 183 -5.85 20.08 11.73
CA SER A 183 -4.66 20.21 10.88
C SER A 183 -4.56 19.15 9.76
N TYR A 184 -5.49 18.19 9.71
CA TYR A 184 -5.44 17.09 8.76
C TYR A 184 -6.67 17.06 7.85
N LYS A 185 -6.53 17.65 6.65
CA LYS A 185 -7.59 17.74 5.63
C LYS A 185 -7.02 17.35 4.27
N PRO A 186 -6.92 16.05 3.94
CA PRO A 186 -6.39 15.60 2.66
C PRO A 186 -7.17 16.16 1.47
N SER A 187 -6.46 16.61 0.43
CA SER A 187 -7.07 17.01 -0.83
C SER A 187 -7.45 15.78 -1.63
N ILE A 188 -8.73 15.63 -1.95
CA ILE A 188 -9.23 14.48 -2.72
C ILE A 188 -9.60 14.84 -4.16
N GLN A 189 -9.99 16.08 -4.42
CA GLN A 189 -10.37 16.57 -5.75
C GLN A 189 -9.20 17.28 -6.43
N GLY A 190 -9.00 17.00 -7.72
CA GLY A 190 -8.04 17.72 -8.55
C GLY A 190 -8.46 19.18 -8.78
N ASN A 191 -7.49 20.09 -8.80
CA ASN A 191 -7.75 21.48 -9.13
C ASN A 191 -8.24 21.61 -10.59
N LYS A 192 -9.40 22.21 -10.80
CA LYS A 192 -10.05 22.37 -12.12
C LYS A 192 -9.16 23.00 -13.19
N LEU A 193 -8.32 23.97 -12.82
CA LEU A 193 -7.41 24.61 -13.77
C LEU A 193 -6.29 23.64 -14.21
N GLN A 194 -5.76 22.86 -13.26
CA GLN A 194 -4.74 21.85 -13.57
C GLN A 194 -5.32 20.70 -14.40
N ILE A 195 -6.56 20.27 -14.14
CA ILE A 195 -7.27 19.31 -15.00
C ILE A 195 -7.39 19.82 -16.43
N LYS A 196 -7.83 21.07 -16.63
CA LYS A 196 -7.90 21.68 -17.97
C LYS A 196 -6.53 21.74 -18.67
N ARG A 197 -5.46 22.06 -17.93
CA ARG A 197 -4.09 22.06 -18.45
C ARG A 197 -3.64 20.65 -18.85
N ALA A 198 -3.96 19.66 -18.02
CA ALA A 198 -3.65 18.26 -18.29
C ALA A 198 -4.34 17.77 -19.58
N VAL A 199 -5.64 18.03 -19.72
CA VAL A 199 -6.40 17.69 -20.94
C VAL A 199 -5.80 18.36 -22.18
N ALA A 200 -5.49 19.67 -22.10
CA ALA A 200 -4.86 20.39 -23.22
C ALA A 200 -3.46 19.86 -23.58
N ALA A 201 -2.69 19.35 -22.61
CA ALA A 201 -1.41 18.70 -22.85
C ALA A 201 -1.59 17.34 -23.53
N ILE A 202 -2.56 16.53 -23.08
CA ILE A 202 -2.91 15.24 -23.69
C ILE A 202 -3.31 15.45 -25.15
N GLU A 203 -4.16 16.44 -25.42
CA GLU A 203 -4.67 16.72 -26.77
C GLU A 203 -3.58 17.13 -27.77
N LYS A 204 -2.47 17.74 -27.29
CA LYS A 204 -1.35 18.20 -28.11
C LYS A 204 -0.24 17.18 -28.29
N SER A 205 -0.19 16.19 -27.43
CA SER A 205 0.89 15.19 -27.42
C SER A 205 0.78 14.25 -28.62
N LYS A 206 1.94 13.90 -29.16
CA LYS A 206 2.09 12.90 -30.23
C LYS A 206 2.61 11.54 -29.70
N LYS A 207 3.32 11.59 -28.59
CA LYS A 207 3.92 10.41 -27.94
C LYS A 207 3.57 10.36 -26.43
N PRO A 208 2.27 10.38 -26.06
CA PRO A 208 1.89 10.32 -24.68
C PRO A 208 2.16 8.95 -24.08
N LEU A 209 2.44 8.92 -22.76
CA LEU A 209 2.67 7.71 -22.00
C LEU A 209 2.05 7.83 -20.62
N ILE A 210 1.28 6.82 -20.21
CA ILE A 210 0.81 6.67 -18.83
C ILE A 210 1.82 5.81 -18.07
N CYS A 211 2.24 6.27 -16.88
CA CYS A 211 3.00 5.47 -15.93
C CYS A 211 2.17 5.27 -14.65
N ALA A 212 1.63 4.07 -14.47
CA ALA A 212 0.78 3.74 -13.34
C ALA A 212 1.59 3.14 -12.18
N GLY A 213 1.38 3.69 -10.97
CA GLY A 213 2.02 3.25 -9.75
C GLY A 213 1.08 2.51 -8.78
N GLY A 214 1.58 2.25 -7.57
CA GLY A 214 0.81 1.60 -6.51
C GLY A 214 -0.43 2.36 -6.05
N GLY A 215 -0.45 3.70 -6.24
CA GLY A 215 -1.57 4.56 -5.92
C GLY A 215 -2.88 4.19 -6.64
N ILE A 216 -2.78 3.55 -7.81
CA ILE A 216 -3.95 3.01 -8.54
C ILE A 216 -4.73 1.99 -7.69
N PHE A 217 -4.01 1.12 -7.00
CA PHE A 217 -4.65 0.10 -6.14
C PHE A 217 -5.19 0.70 -4.85
N THR A 218 -4.42 1.58 -4.21
CA THR A 218 -4.84 2.20 -2.94
C THR A 218 -6.05 3.12 -3.12
N ALA A 219 -6.17 3.77 -4.26
CA ALA A 219 -7.35 4.57 -4.63
C ALA A 219 -8.53 3.72 -5.15
N GLY A 220 -8.37 2.41 -5.37
CA GLY A 220 -9.39 1.58 -6.01
C GLY A 220 -9.68 1.99 -7.46
N ALA A 221 -8.70 2.54 -8.18
CA ALA A 221 -8.87 3.18 -9.48
C ALA A 221 -8.49 2.29 -10.67
N VAL A 222 -8.36 0.96 -10.49
CA VAL A 222 -7.93 0.04 -11.55
C VAL A 222 -8.85 0.09 -12.78
N ASN A 223 -10.17 0.05 -12.57
CA ASN A 223 -11.13 0.08 -13.67
C ASN A 223 -11.12 1.44 -14.39
N LEU A 224 -11.00 2.54 -13.65
CA LEU A 224 -10.90 3.89 -14.24
C LEU A 224 -9.60 4.09 -15.03
N LEU A 225 -8.48 3.51 -14.56
CA LEU A 225 -7.24 3.51 -15.35
C LEU A 225 -7.45 2.78 -16.69
N ARG A 226 -8.06 1.58 -16.65
CA ARG A 226 -8.33 0.79 -17.85
C ARG A 226 -9.28 1.51 -18.81
N GLU A 227 -10.32 2.15 -18.28
CA GLU A 227 -11.22 2.99 -19.07
C GLU A 227 -10.48 4.19 -19.67
N PHE A 228 -9.70 4.91 -18.88
CA PHE A 228 -8.97 6.08 -19.33
C PHE A 228 -7.98 5.75 -20.46
N MET A 229 -7.19 4.66 -20.32
CA MET A 229 -6.26 4.23 -21.36
C MET A 229 -6.99 3.80 -22.66
N GLN A 230 -8.13 3.15 -22.54
CA GLN A 230 -8.92 2.72 -23.72
C GLN A 230 -9.60 3.93 -24.41
N VAL A 231 -10.17 4.86 -23.65
CA VAL A 231 -10.79 6.06 -24.19
C VAL A 231 -9.77 6.95 -24.90
N THR A 232 -8.59 7.13 -24.30
CA THR A 232 -7.55 8.03 -24.83
C THR A 232 -6.61 7.36 -25.83
N ASP A 233 -6.65 6.04 -25.95
CA ASP A 233 -5.74 5.21 -26.76
C ASP A 233 -4.24 5.42 -26.43
N ILE A 234 -3.95 5.75 -25.15
CA ILE A 234 -2.59 6.04 -24.68
C ILE A 234 -1.90 4.78 -24.17
N PRO A 235 -0.65 4.48 -24.63
CA PRO A 235 0.17 3.40 -24.09
C PRO A 235 0.44 3.53 -22.59
N VAL A 236 0.54 2.37 -21.91
CA VAL A 236 0.74 2.30 -20.47
C VAL A 236 1.97 1.49 -20.10
N VAL A 237 2.72 1.98 -19.14
CA VAL A 237 3.79 1.27 -18.43
C VAL A 237 3.52 1.32 -16.93
N ASN A 238 4.05 0.37 -16.19
CA ASN A 238 3.84 0.31 -14.75
C ASN A 238 5.16 0.41 -13.98
N THR A 239 5.12 1.03 -12.80
CA THR A 239 6.13 0.78 -11.78
C THR A 239 5.94 -0.63 -11.20
N MET A 240 6.92 -1.17 -10.47
CA MET A 240 6.78 -2.47 -9.79
C MET A 240 5.50 -2.55 -8.94
N MET A 241 5.18 -1.49 -8.21
CA MET A 241 3.99 -1.44 -7.35
C MET A 241 2.68 -1.25 -8.12
N GLY A 242 2.76 -0.78 -9.37
CA GLY A 242 1.63 -0.66 -10.29
C GLY A 242 1.35 -1.92 -11.11
N MET A 243 2.25 -2.91 -11.09
CA MET A 243 2.09 -4.14 -11.88
C MET A 243 0.79 -4.85 -11.55
N SER A 244 0.18 -5.44 -12.57
CA SER A 244 -1.17 -6.04 -12.57
C SER A 244 -2.36 -5.05 -12.51
N SER A 245 -2.15 -3.74 -12.53
CA SER A 245 -3.24 -2.76 -12.72
C SER A 245 -3.80 -2.82 -14.16
N VAL A 246 -2.96 -3.17 -15.11
CA VAL A 246 -3.33 -3.42 -16.52
C VAL A 246 -3.09 -4.89 -16.83
N PRO A 247 -3.99 -5.57 -17.58
CA PRO A 247 -3.78 -6.95 -18.01
C PRO A 247 -2.46 -7.10 -18.80
N ALA A 248 -1.74 -8.17 -18.55
CA ALA A 248 -0.42 -8.38 -19.18
C ALA A 248 -0.49 -8.58 -20.71
N ASP A 249 -1.64 -8.99 -21.21
CA ASP A 249 -1.92 -9.20 -22.64
C ASP A 249 -2.65 -8.02 -23.30
N ASP A 250 -2.88 -6.92 -22.59
CA ASP A 250 -3.48 -5.73 -23.18
C ASP A 250 -2.53 -5.10 -24.22
N PRO A 251 -3.02 -4.77 -25.43
CA PRO A 251 -2.20 -4.22 -26.53
C PRO A 251 -1.57 -2.86 -26.19
N LEU A 252 -2.14 -2.09 -25.29
CA LEU A 252 -1.59 -0.81 -24.82
C LEU A 252 -0.57 -0.96 -23.67
N PHE A 253 -0.36 -2.18 -23.16
CA PHE A 253 0.55 -2.41 -22.05
C PHE A 253 1.97 -2.79 -22.53
N TYR A 254 2.96 -2.00 -22.13
CA TYR A 254 4.36 -2.19 -22.53
C TYR A 254 5.27 -2.68 -21.41
N GLY A 255 4.74 -3.03 -20.23
CA GLY A 255 5.47 -3.69 -19.16
C GLY A 255 5.94 -2.77 -18.05
N MET A 256 6.90 -3.26 -17.27
CA MET A 256 7.45 -2.56 -16.11
C MET A 256 8.64 -1.68 -16.51
N ILE A 257 8.67 -0.46 -15.98
CA ILE A 257 9.82 0.46 -16.13
C ILE A 257 10.90 0.22 -15.08
N GLY A 258 12.04 0.83 -15.30
CA GLY A 258 13.13 0.95 -14.33
C GLY A 258 14.27 -0.04 -14.54
N MET A 259 15.17 -0.13 -13.56
CA MET A 259 16.40 -0.93 -13.59
C MET A 259 16.12 -2.41 -13.90
N HIS A 260 15.02 -2.95 -13.39
CA HIS A 260 14.60 -4.34 -13.58
C HIS A 260 13.43 -4.49 -14.56
N GLY A 261 13.08 -3.40 -15.22
CA GLY A 261 12.00 -3.37 -16.20
C GLY A 261 12.40 -3.95 -17.55
N VAL A 262 11.42 -3.99 -18.45
CA VAL A 262 11.64 -4.44 -19.85
C VAL A 262 12.12 -3.29 -20.72
N LYS A 263 12.78 -3.63 -21.84
CA LYS A 263 13.39 -2.62 -22.72
C LYS A 263 12.34 -1.75 -23.40
N SER A 264 11.21 -2.32 -23.81
CA SER A 264 10.11 -1.59 -24.43
C SER A 264 9.53 -0.50 -23.48
N ALA A 265 9.31 -0.83 -22.21
CA ALA A 265 8.83 0.12 -21.22
C ALA A 265 9.85 1.25 -20.96
N ASN A 266 11.14 0.91 -20.85
CA ASN A 266 12.20 1.89 -20.66
C ASN A 266 12.42 2.75 -21.91
N TYR A 267 12.22 2.19 -23.09
CA TYR A 267 12.21 2.97 -24.34
C TYR A 267 11.05 3.96 -24.36
N ALA A 268 9.84 3.50 -24.01
CA ALA A 268 8.66 4.34 -24.00
C ALA A 268 8.83 5.56 -23.09
N ILE A 269 9.31 5.38 -21.84
CA ILE A 269 9.49 6.50 -20.91
C ILE A 269 10.59 7.47 -21.36
N ASN A 270 11.61 7.00 -22.06
CA ASN A 270 12.71 7.84 -22.52
C ASN A 270 12.40 8.61 -23.82
N ASN A 271 11.34 8.26 -24.55
CA ASN A 271 11.01 8.84 -25.85
C ASN A 271 9.61 9.47 -25.92
N CYS A 272 8.85 9.46 -24.80
CA CYS A 272 7.57 10.17 -24.75
C CYS A 272 7.76 11.68 -24.75
N ASP A 273 6.80 12.41 -25.32
CA ASP A 273 6.72 13.88 -25.25
C ASP A 273 5.80 14.35 -24.13
N LEU A 274 4.96 13.44 -23.61
CA LEU A 274 4.09 13.63 -22.44
C LEU A 274 4.12 12.40 -21.56
N LEU A 275 4.49 12.58 -20.29
CA LEU A 275 4.44 11.56 -19.27
C LEU A 275 3.33 11.86 -18.26
N ILE A 276 2.38 10.94 -18.10
CA ILE A 276 1.29 11.04 -17.13
C ILE A 276 1.58 10.06 -15.99
N LEU A 277 2.02 10.57 -14.85
CA LEU A 277 2.28 9.79 -13.63
C LEU A 277 1.00 9.69 -12.81
N LEU A 278 0.51 8.47 -12.59
CA LEU A 278 -0.72 8.17 -11.83
C LEU A 278 -0.39 7.41 -10.55
N GLY A 279 -0.35 8.11 -9.41
CA GLY A 279 -0.04 7.51 -8.12
C GLY A 279 1.30 6.75 -8.14
N ALA A 280 2.28 7.33 -8.81
CA ALA A 280 3.60 6.74 -9.03
C ALA A 280 4.70 7.64 -8.48
N ARG A 281 5.39 7.17 -7.44
CA ARG A 281 6.61 7.83 -6.95
C ARG A 281 7.75 7.58 -7.94
N VAL A 282 8.43 8.65 -8.33
CA VAL A 282 9.58 8.56 -9.24
C VAL A 282 10.83 8.26 -8.40
N GLY A 283 10.98 6.99 -7.97
CA GLY A 283 12.15 6.54 -7.24
C GLY A 283 13.31 6.15 -8.17
N ASP A 284 14.50 6.00 -7.62
CA ASP A 284 15.74 5.63 -8.29
C ASP A 284 15.63 4.31 -9.10
N ARG A 285 14.85 3.37 -8.61
CA ARG A 285 14.62 2.06 -9.25
C ARG A 285 13.66 2.14 -10.43
N ALA A 286 12.78 3.15 -10.46
CA ALA A 286 11.79 3.31 -11.52
C ALA A 286 12.33 4.16 -12.68
N VAL A 287 13.09 5.21 -12.42
CA VAL A 287 13.65 6.10 -13.45
C VAL A 287 15.15 6.21 -13.25
N THR A 288 15.90 5.45 -14.04
CA THR A 288 17.37 5.39 -13.94
C THR A 288 18.09 6.52 -14.68
N ALA A 289 17.39 7.28 -15.52
CA ALA A 289 17.98 8.39 -16.28
C ALA A 289 16.97 9.54 -16.43
N ILE A 290 16.77 10.31 -15.35
CA ILE A 290 15.89 11.49 -15.33
C ILE A 290 16.28 12.53 -16.40
N SER A 291 17.58 12.63 -16.72
CA SER A 291 18.09 13.53 -17.77
C SER A 291 17.54 13.27 -19.18
N ARG A 292 17.00 12.08 -19.46
CA ARG A 292 16.41 11.75 -20.76
C ARG A 292 14.96 12.23 -20.94
N LEU A 293 14.33 12.70 -19.86
CA LEU A 293 13.00 13.32 -19.90
C LEU A 293 13.05 14.85 -20.08
N GLU A 294 14.25 15.40 -20.36
CA GLU A 294 14.40 16.81 -20.70
C GLU A 294 13.59 17.13 -21.97
N GLY A 295 12.67 18.09 -21.85
CA GLY A 295 11.76 18.49 -22.94
C GLY A 295 10.38 17.80 -22.94
N ALA A 296 10.15 16.73 -22.19
CA ALA A 296 8.84 16.14 -22.06
C ALA A 296 7.97 16.94 -21.07
N THR A 297 6.68 17.06 -21.40
CA THR A 297 5.69 17.54 -20.43
C THR A 297 5.38 16.45 -19.41
N VAL A 298 5.42 16.78 -18.11
CA VAL A 298 5.11 15.82 -17.04
C VAL A 298 3.85 16.25 -16.29
N ILE A 299 2.79 15.45 -16.39
CA ILE A 299 1.61 15.54 -15.56
C ILE A 299 1.84 14.59 -14.37
N HIS A 300 1.94 15.13 -13.14
CA HIS A 300 2.13 14.30 -11.96
C HIS A 300 0.90 14.37 -11.07
N ILE A 301 0.19 13.24 -10.97
CA ILE A 301 -1.04 13.07 -10.19
C ILE A 301 -0.72 12.22 -8.97
N ASP A 302 -0.80 12.82 -7.80
CA ASP A 302 -0.61 12.13 -6.52
C ASP A 302 -1.47 12.77 -5.42
N VAL A 303 -1.87 11.96 -4.45
CA VAL A 303 -2.61 12.43 -3.27
C VAL A 303 -1.69 13.14 -2.27
N ASP A 304 -0.39 12.81 -2.30
CA ASP A 304 0.62 13.40 -1.45
C ASP A 304 1.33 14.56 -2.17
N PRO A 305 1.09 15.81 -1.77
CA PRO A 305 1.75 16.96 -2.40
C PRO A 305 3.28 16.93 -2.26
N ALA A 306 3.82 16.22 -1.26
CA ALA A 306 5.26 16.10 -1.04
C ALA A 306 5.97 15.20 -2.07
N GLU A 307 5.24 14.32 -2.75
CA GLU A 307 5.79 13.47 -3.82
C GLU A 307 5.85 14.20 -5.16
N ILE A 308 4.98 15.21 -5.37
CA ILE A 308 4.92 15.93 -6.64
C ILE A 308 6.16 16.80 -6.84
N GLY A 309 6.88 16.56 -7.91
CA GLY A 309 8.09 17.31 -8.25
C GLY A 309 9.33 16.96 -7.42
N LYS A 310 9.25 15.97 -6.52
CA LYS A 310 10.35 15.60 -5.61
C LYS A 310 11.59 15.08 -6.33
N ASN A 311 11.41 14.13 -7.23
CA ASN A 311 12.52 13.49 -7.97
C ASN A 311 12.51 13.82 -9.46
N LEU A 312 11.36 14.23 -9.99
CA LEU A 312 11.18 14.64 -11.38
C LEU A 312 10.30 15.89 -11.41
N ALA A 313 10.78 16.96 -12.02
CA ALA A 313 10.03 18.21 -12.12
C ALA A 313 8.67 17.96 -12.81
N ALA A 314 7.59 18.38 -12.13
CA ALA A 314 6.24 18.28 -12.66
C ALA A 314 5.88 19.57 -13.41
N THR A 315 5.58 19.46 -14.72
CA THR A 315 5.11 20.59 -15.53
C THR A 315 3.68 20.96 -15.14
N ILE A 316 2.85 19.95 -14.88
CA ILE A 316 1.44 20.08 -14.48
C ILE A 316 1.22 19.26 -13.22
N PRO A 317 1.35 19.87 -12.02
CA PRO A 317 1.06 19.18 -10.77
C PRO A 317 -0.45 19.08 -10.53
N VAL A 318 -0.95 17.87 -10.19
CA VAL A 318 -2.36 17.65 -9.85
C VAL A 318 -2.43 16.91 -8.52
N VAL A 319 -2.63 17.64 -7.44
CA VAL A 319 -2.80 17.06 -6.10
C VAL A 319 -4.23 16.60 -5.93
N GLY A 320 -4.40 15.34 -5.54
CA GLY A 320 -5.70 14.74 -5.21
C GLY A 320 -5.69 13.22 -5.35
N ASP A 321 -6.81 12.61 -5.00
CA ASP A 321 -7.01 11.17 -5.13
C ASP A 321 -7.08 10.77 -6.61
N VAL A 322 -6.31 9.75 -7.00
CA VAL A 322 -6.20 9.30 -8.40
C VAL A 322 -7.56 8.90 -8.97
N LYS A 323 -8.43 8.28 -8.15
CA LYS A 323 -9.78 7.90 -8.58
C LYS A 323 -10.59 9.12 -8.99
N ASN A 324 -10.68 10.12 -8.11
CA ASN A 324 -11.45 11.34 -8.37
C ASN A 324 -10.87 12.14 -9.54
N ILE A 325 -9.54 12.15 -9.69
CA ILE A 325 -8.89 12.84 -10.80
C ILE A 325 -9.13 12.13 -12.13
N LEU A 326 -9.09 10.80 -12.15
CA LEU A 326 -9.41 10.04 -13.37
C LEU A 326 -10.88 10.24 -13.78
N GLU A 327 -11.82 10.28 -12.82
CA GLU A 327 -13.23 10.64 -13.09
C GLU A 327 -13.33 12.04 -13.73
N GLN A 328 -12.64 13.04 -13.15
CA GLN A 328 -12.62 14.42 -13.71
C GLN A 328 -11.97 14.48 -15.11
N LEU A 329 -10.93 13.70 -15.38
CA LEU A 329 -10.29 13.65 -16.70
C LEU A 329 -11.18 12.97 -17.73
N LEU A 330 -11.84 11.86 -17.38
CA LEU A 330 -12.74 11.11 -18.26
C LEU A 330 -13.93 11.96 -18.75
N GLU A 331 -14.40 12.91 -17.95
CA GLU A 331 -15.44 13.87 -18.38
C GLU A 331 -14.97 14.81 -19.51
N CYS A 332 -13.64 14.96 -19.70
CA CYS A 332 -13.06 16.00 -20.57
C CYS A 332 -12.26 15.43 -21.74
N VAL A 333 -11.78 14.19 -21.66
CA VAL A 333 -10.96 13.58 -22.72
C VAL A 333 -11.83 12.90 -23.77
N LYS A 334 -11.23 12.65 -24.92
CA LYS A 334 -11.84 11.93 -26.07
C LYS A 334 -10.87 10.88 -26.58
N ASN A 335 -11.24 10.16 -27.62
CA ASN A 335 -10.33 9.29 -28.35
C ASN A 335 -9.34 10.15 -29.15
N TYR A 336 -8.04 9.78 -29.06
CA TYR A 336 -6.95 10.41 -29.80
C TYR A 336 -6.28 9.36 -30.69
N ASP A 337 -5.64 9.80 -31.77
CA ASP A 337 -4.90 8.90 -32.66
C ASP A 337 -3.41 8.94 -32.32
N HIS A 338 -2.93 7.82 -31.77
CA HIS A 338 -1.51 7.62 -31.44
C HIS A 338 -0.91 6.43 -32.21
N TYR A 339 -1.42 6.16 -33.42
CA TYR A 339 -1.06 4.99 -34.21
C TYR A 339 0.46 4.85 -34.42
N ASP A 340 1.12 5.91 -34.90
CA ASP A 340 2.56 5.89 -35.17
C ASP A 340 3.38 5.57 -33.92
N TRP A 341 3.00 6.16 -32.77
CA TRP A 341 3.67 5.91 -31.49
C TRP A 341 3.49 4.46 -31.03
N LYS A 342 2.30 3.92 -31.14
CA LYS A 342 2.01 2.51 -30.80
C LYS A 342 2.76 1.54 -31.72
N GLN A 343 2.87 1.83 -33.01
CA GLN A 343 3.66 1.02 -33.95
C GLN A 343 5.14 1.03 -33.58
N GLU A 344 5.71 2.20 -33.29
CA GLU A 344 7.09 2.35 -32.83
C GLU A 344 7.35 1.50 -31.57
N LEU A 345 6.48 1.60 -30.55
CA LEU A 345 6.61 0.82 -29.32
C LEU A 345 6.44 -0.68 -29.54
N SER A 346 5.53 -1.08 -30.41
CA SER A 346 5.29 -2.49 -30.74
C SER A 346 6.50 -3.12 -31.44
N GLU A 347 7.16 -2.38 -32.31
CA GLU A 347 8.38 -2.83 -32.97
C GLU A 347 9.55 -2.97 -31.98
N VAL A 348 9.70 -2.00 -31.06
CA VAL A 348 10.67 -2.09 -29.98
C VAL A 348 10.40 -3.30 -29.08
N LYS A 349 9.14 -3.55 -28.72
CA LYS A 349 8.74 -4.71 -27.91
C LYS A 349 9.12 -6.02 -28.60
N LYS A 350 8.89 -6.16 -29.92
CA LYS A 350 9.23 -7.36 -30.69
C LYS A 350 10.74 -7.59 -30.82
N THR A 351 11.50 -6.52 -31.02
CA THR A 351 12.92 -6.61 -31.38
C THR A 351 13.85 -6.55 -30.17
N GLN A 352 13.50 -5.83 -29.14
CA GLN A 352 14.39 -5.54 -28.01
C GLN A 352 14.06 -6.27 -26.72
N ASP A 353 12.79 -6.66 -26.49
CA ASP A 353 12.45 -7.46 -25.33
C ASP A 353 12.98 -8.88 -25.51
N LYS A 354 13.87 -9.30 -24.62
CA LYS A 354 14.54 -10.58 -24.75
C LYS A 354 13.57 -11.75 -24.55
N PRO A 355 13.58 -12.74 -25.45
CA PRO A 355 12.88 -14.00 -25.20
C PRO A 355 13.50 -14.70 -23.97
N ILE A 356 12.74 -15.62 -23.38
CA ILE A 356 13.27 -16.51 -22.36
C ILE A 356 14.29 -17.44 -23.03
N GLY A 357 15.53 -17.42 -22.51
CA GLY A 357 16.59 -18.32 -23.00
C GLY A 357 16.36 -19.77 -22.58
N ASN A 358 17.11 -20.66 -23.19
CA ASN A 358 17.18 -22.06 -22.76
C ASN A 358 18.17 -22.19 -21.58
N GLU A 359 17.88 -23.07 -20.65
CA GLU A 359 18.80 -23.47 -19.59
C GLU A 359 19.58 -24.72 -19.99
N PRO A 360 20.72 -25.00 -19.35
CA PRO A 360 21.43 -26.27 -19.54
C PRO A 360 20.52 -27.48 -19.23
N ASP A 361 20.82 -28.60 -19.88
CA ASP A 361 20.06 -29.83 -19.67
C ASP A 361 19.95 -30.23 -18.20
N GLY A 362 18.74 -30.55 -17.76
CA GLY A 362 18.44 -30.91 -16.39
C GLY A 362 18.17 -29.73 -15.45
N CYS A 363 18.26 -28.50 -15.91
CA CYS A 363 17.93 -27.30 -15.14
C CYS A 363 16.56 -26.73 -15.53
N VAL A 364 15.87 -26.16 -14.53
CA VAL A 364 14.59 -25.45 -14.75
C VAL A 364 14.87 -23.96 -14.95
N ASN A 365 14.46 -23.41 -16.10
CA ASN A 365 14.48 -21.97 -16.29
C ASN A 365 13.42 -21.31 -15.40
N PRO A 366 13.80 -20.49 -14.39
CA PRO A 366 12.85 -19.92 -13.45
C PRO A 366 11.84 -18.97 -14.11
N LYS A 367 12.22 -18.26 -15.16
CA LYS A 367 11.33 -17.36 -15.90
C LYS A 367 10.29 -18.14 -16.70
N ALA A 368 10.71 -19.22 -17.36
CA ALA A 368 9.81 -20.11 -18.08
C ALA A 368 8.82 -20.79 -17.15
N PHE A 369 9.32 -21.27 -15.99
CA PHE A 369 8.47 -21.84 -14.95
C PHE A 369 7.41 -20.85 -14.44
N ILE A 370 7.81 -19.62 -14.11
CA ILE A 370 6.90 -18.58 -13.63
C ILE A 370 5.85 -18.23 -14.70
N ARG A 371 6.24 -18.17 -15.98
CA ARG A 371 5.31 -17.93 -17.08
C ARG A 371 4.30 -19.07 -17.22
N LEU A 372 4.76 -20.31 -17.15
CA LEU A 372 3.87 -21.49 -17.15
C LEU A 372 2.93 -21.50 -15.94
N LEU A 373 3.45 -21.15 -14.77
CA LEU A 373 2.64 -21.01 -13.55
C LEU A 373 1.54 -19.97 -13.75
N GLY A 374 1.86 -18.78 -14.26
CA GLY A 374 0.89 -17.73 -14.53
C GLY A 374 -0.24 -18.16 -15.49
N GLN A 375 0.08 -18.98 -16.49
CA GLN A 375 -0.91 -19.54 -17.42
C GLN A 375 -1.85 -20.56 -16.76
N LYS A 376 -1.45 -21.15 -15.62
CA LYS A 376 -2.23 -22.15 -14.87
C LYS A 376 -3.00 -21.56 -13.69
N LEU A 377 -2.65 -20.36 -13.25
CA LEU A 377 -3.35 -19.69 -12.16
C LEU A 377 -4.72 -19.17 -12.61
N PRO A 378 -5.72 -19.18 -11.72
CA PRO A 378 -6.97 -18.45 -11.94
C PRO A 378 -6.72 -16.96 -12.24
N ASP A 379 -7.54 -16.36 -13.09
CA ASP A 379 -7.36 -14.97 -13.57
C ASP A 379 -7.31 -13.93 -12.43
N ASN A 380 -7.98 -14.20 -11.30
CA ASN A 380 -8.05 -13.32 -10.13
C ASN A 380 -7.03 -13.67 -9.03
N SER A 381 -5.99 -14.43 -9.35
CA SER A 381 -5.00 -14.87 -8.36
C SER A 381 -4.22 -13.71 -7.78
N VAL A 382 -3.94 -13.82 -6.48
CA VAL A 382 -2.98 -12.94 -5.79
C VAL A 382 -1.63 -13.63 -5.73
N VAL A 383 -0.62 -12.99 -6.28
CA VAL A 383 0.76 -13.51 -6.28
C VAL A 383 1.63 -12.63 -5.42
N SER A 384 2.15 -13.21 -4.36
CA SER A 384 3.12 -12.56 -3.47
C SER A 384 4.52 -13.07 -3.78
N ALA A 385 5.46 -12.15 -4.05
CA ALA A 385 6.85 -12.48 -4.29
C ALA A 385 7.77 -11.83 -3.26
N ASP A 386 8.69 -12.63 -2.74
CA ASP A 386 9.71 -12.15 -1.81
C ASP A 386 10.82 -11.39 -2.55
N VAL A 387 11.51 -10.53 -1.83
CA VAL A 387 12.58 -9.69 -2.36
C VAL A 387 13.75 -10.54 -2.87
N GLY A 388 14.32 -10.12 -4.00
CA GLY A 388 15.43 -10.80 -4.64
C GLY A 388 15.15 -11.11 -6.12
N GLN A 389 15.93 -12.02 -6.71
CA GLN A 389 15.76 -12.37 -8.11
C GLN A 389 14.37 -12.93 -8.43
N ASN A 390 13.79 -13.70 -7.50
CA ASN A 390 12.45 -14.25 -7.68
C ASN A 390 11.40 -13.14 -7.86
N GLN A 391 11.51 -12.03 -7.11
CA GLN A 391 10.64 -10.86 -7.25
C GLN A 391 10.70 -10.30 -8.67
N ILE A 392 11.93 -10.08 -9.16
CA ILE A 392 12.20 -9.52 -10.49
C ILE A 392 11.69 -10.45 -11.59
N TRP A 393 11.93 -11.75 -11.45
CA TRP A 393 11.46 -12.73 -12.43
C TRP A 393 9.94 -12.87 -12.39
N THR A 394 9.34 -12.90 -11.20
CA THR A 394 7.88 -13.03 -11.03
C THR A 394 7.16 -11.82 -11.62
N VAL A 395 7.54 -10.62 -11.25
CA VAL A 395 6.85 -9.41 -11.71
C VAL A 395 6.86 -9.24 -13.23
N ASN A 396 7.95 -9.69 -13.90
CA ASN A 396 8.08 -9.57 -15.35
C ASN A 396 7.50 -10.76 -16.15
N ASN A 397 7.22 -11.91 -15.51
CA ASN A 397 6.87 -13.12 -16.26
C ASN A 397 5.55 -13.79 -15.82
N ILE A 398 4.97 -13.44 -14.69
CA ILE A 398 3.77 -14.11 -14.17
C ILE A 398 2.52 -13.86 -15.04
N GLY A 399 2.44 -12.72 -15.74
CA GLY A 399 1.42 -12.43 -16.73
C GLY A 399 -0.01 -12.38 -16.17
N LEU A 400 -0.23 -11.74 -15.01
CA LEU A 400 -1.56 -11.61 -14.41
C LEU A 400 -2.48 -10.73 -15.27
N LYS A 401 -3.78 -11.13 -15.38
CA LYS A 401 -4.82 -10.39 -16.11
C LYS A 401 -5.69 -9.56 -15.17
N ASN A 402 -6.38 -10.22 -14.24
CA ASN A 402 -7.26 -9.58 -13.25
C ASN A 402 -6.81 -9.85 -11.81
N GLY A 403 -5.64 -10.48 -11.65
CA GLY A 403 -5.04 -10.76 -10.36
C GLY A 403 -4.29 -9.57 -9.77
N ARG A 404 -3.58 -9.81 -8.68
CA ARG A 404 -2.76 -8.79 -8.03
C ARG A 404 -1.37 -9.31 -7.71
N PHE A 405 -0.36 -8.52 -8.07
CA PHE A 405 1.02 -8.73 -7.64
C PHE A 405 1.30 -7.95 -6.36
N ILE A 406 1.88 -8.60 -5.35
CA ILE A 406 2.21 -8.01 -4.06
C ILE A 406 3.67 -8.31 -3.70
N THR A 407 4.38 -7.30 -3.20
CA THR A 407 5.75 -7.42 -2.71
C THR A 407 6.10 -6.26 -1.79
N SER A 408 7.22 -6.33 -1.07
CA SER A 408 7.82 -5.18 -0.38
C SER A 408 8.63 -4.37 -1.39
N GLY A 409 8.03 -3.32 -1.95
CA GLY A 409 8.63 -2.54 -3.03
C GLY A 409 9.56 -1.44 -2.55
N GLY A 410 9.18 -0.73 -1.48
CA GLY A 410 9.92 0.41 -0.96
C GLY A 410 11.02 0.04 0.02
N MET A 411 10.69 -0.74 1.05
CA MET A 411 11.65 -1.15 2.07
C MET A 411 12.52 -2.34 1.64
N GLY A 412 12.04 -3.17 0.73
CA GLY A 412 12.77 -4.35 0.27
C GLY A 412 12.94 -5.42 1.36
N THR A 413 11.90 -5.62 2.17
CA THR A 413 11.95 -6.54 3.33
C THR A 413 11.95 -7.98 2.86
N MET A 414 13.05 -8.70 3.06
CA MET A 414 13.16 -10.14 2.83
C MET A 414 12.29 -10.89 3.84
N GLY A 415 11.63 -11.95 3.40
CA GLY A 415 10.66 -12.72 4.20
C GLY A 415 9.23 -12.19 4.11
N TYR A 416 9.00 -10.99 3.54
CA TYR A 416 7.68 -10.36 3.45
C TYR A 416 6.61 -11.29 2.84
N SER A 417 6.92 -11.93 1.71
CA SER A 417 5.99 -12.81 1.02
C SER A 417 5.64 -14.07 1.81
N CYS A 418 6.65 -14.69 2.45
CA CYS A 418 6.44 -15.83 3.33
C CYS A 418 5.50 -15.48 4.49
N LEU A 419 5.67 -14.32 5.08
CA LEU A 419 4.89 -13.86 6.24
C LEU A 419 3.44 -13.49 5.86
N LEU A 420 3.21 -12.98 4.66
CA LEU A 420 1.87 -12.80 4.11
C LEU A 420 1.12 -14.13 3.96
N TYR A 421 1.81 -15.16 3.50
CA TYR A 421 1.23 -16.48 3.22
C TYR A 421 1.00 -17.30 4.49
N THR A 422 1.89 -17.22 5.48
CA THR A 422 1.85 -18.10 6.67
C THR A 422 0.82 -17.70 7.72
N SER A 423 0.01 -16.72 7.46
CA SER A 423 -1.07 -16.31 8.35
C SER A 423 -2.44 -16.37 7.64
N PRO A 424 -3.34 -17.27 7.99
CA PRO A 424 -3.19 -18.57 8.65
C PRO A 424 -2.83 -19.68 7.63
N SER A 425 -1.96 -20.59 8.01
CA SER A 425 -1.65 -21.76 7.18
C SER A 425 -2.72 -22.82 7.30
N PRO A 426 -3.09 -23.55 6.23
CA PRO A 426 -3.87 -24.78 6.33
C PRO A 426 -3.22 -25.87 7.18
N ARG A 427 -1.92 -25.71 7.48
CA ARG A 427 -1.15 -26.59 8.37
C ARG A 427 -1.29 -26.23 9.85
N ASP A 428 -1.88 -25.09 10.19
CA ASP A 428 -2.19 -24.75 11.57
C ASP A 428 -3.27 -25.73 12.05
N THR A 429 -2.85 -26.72 12.82
CA THR A 429 -3.73 -27.71 13.38
C THR A 429 -4.73 -27.04 14.34
N LYS A 430 -5.87 -27.69 14.58
CA LYS A 430 -6.96 -27.23 15.48
C LYS A 430 -6.53 -26.84 16.89
N THR A 431 -5.28 -27.11 17.27
CA THR A 431 -4.67 -26.78 18.57
C THR A 431 -4.22 -25.32 18.72
N SER A 432 -4.26 -24.50 17.69
CA SER A 432 -3.98 -23.04 17.78
C SER A 432 -5.22 -22.20 18.19
N ARG A 433 -6.31 -22.86 18.62
CA ARG A 433 -7.47 -22.21 19.24
C ARG A 433 -7.33 -22.27 20.78
N MET A 434 -6.34 -21.60 21.35
CA MET A 434 -6.32 -21.21 22.74
C MET A 434 -6.06 -19.72 22.83
#